data_ecd70c40417895b860f7e11e60f9c740
#
_entry.id   ecd70c40417895b860f7e11e60f9c740
#
_cell.length_a   1.000
_cell.length_b   1.000
_cell.length_c   1.000
_cell.angle_alpha   90.00
_cell.angle_beta   90.00
_cell.angle_gamma   90.00
#
_symmetry.space_group_name_H-M   'P 1'
#
loop_
_entity.id
_entity.type
_entity.pdbx_description
1 polymer ?
#
loop_
_entity_poly.entity_id
_entity_poly.type
_entity_poly.pdbx_seq_one_letter_code
_entity_poly.pdbx_strand_id
1 'polypeptide(L)'
;CHGYKGFKDWGAWNLVAEAFANGNFFFIKFNFSHNGGTADQPIDFPDLEAFGNNNYTKELDDLESVLNWISINSEFKKEVNLNDISLLGHSRAGGIVLLKANEDKRIKRVITLAGVCDFSKRSSTIGDLQAWKRNGVKYVVNGRTKQKMPHYIQFYEDFIQNQERLNIQKATENLQIPHLIIHGDKDTSVLMNEAENLKKWNQNSVYKIIKGANHVFNVAHPWNKETLSKEMDEVVSTSLSFFKRLISSFIKKNKIWDCVDRN
;
A
#
# COMPACT_ATOMS: atom_id res chain seq x y z
N CYS A 1 -4.33 0.71 0.21
CA CYS A 1 -3.63 2.01 0.04
C CYS A 1 -3.09 2.12 -1.38
N HIS A 2 -3.39 3.21 -2.08
CA HIS A 2 -2.92 3.49 -3.44
C HIS A 2 -1.50 4.06 -3.47
N GLY A 3 -0.81 3.92 -4.61
CA GLY A 3 0.53 4.46 -4.82
C GLY A 3 0.56 5.92 -5.30
N TYR A 4 1.78 6.37 -5.63
CA TYR A 4 2.05 7.69 -6.19
C TYR A 4 1.26 7.94 -7.48
N LYS A 5 0.65 9.11 -7.61
CA LYS A 5 -0.28 9.46 -8.70
C LYS A 5 -1.46 8.49 -8.86
N GLY A 6 -1.83 7.83 -7.76
CA GLY A 6 -2.99 6.95 -7.68
C GLY A 6 -4.14 7.60 -6.92
N PHE A 7 -5.28 6.92 -6.92
CA PHE A 7 -6.47 7.23 -6.14
C PHE A 7 -7.28 5.94 -5.92
N LYS A 8 -8.21 5.96 -4.96
CA LYS A 8 -8.93 4.76 -4.50
C LYS A 8 -9.70 4.01 -5.60
N ASP A 9 -10.12 4.71 -6.65
CA ASP A 9 -10.91 4.16 -7.76
C ASP A 9 -10.11 4.04 -9.07
N TRP A 10 -8.77 4.07 -8.99
CA TRP A 10 -7.92 3.91 -10.15
C TRP A 10 -8.02 2.50 -10.74
N GLY A 11 -8.23 2.39 -12.04
CA GLY A 11 -8.25 1.10 -12.75
C GLY A 11 -9.33 0.14 -12.22
N ALA A 12 -8.93 -1.06 -11.83
CA ALA A 12 -9.84 -2.13 -11.41
C ALA A 12 -10.00 -2.25 -9.88
N TRP A 13 -9.64 -1.23 -9.08
CA TRP A 13 -9.73 -1.33 -7.61
C TRP A 13 -11.15 -1.56 -7.08
N ASN A 14 -12.21 -1.19 -7.82
CA ASN A 14 -13.58 -1.54 -7.46
C ASN A 14 -13.80 -3.06 -7.54
N LEU A 15 -13.38 -3.70 -8.64
CA LEU A 15 -13.48 -5.15 -8.81
C LEU A 15 -12.61 -5.91 -7.78
N VAL A 16 -11.43 -5.36 -7.44
CA VAL A 16 -10.61 -5.92 -6.36
C VAL A 16 -11.35 -5.86 -5.03
N ALA A 17 -11.97 -4.71 -4.69
CA ALA A 17 -12.74 -4.55 -3.45
C ALA A 17 -13.92 -5.53 -3.38
N GLU A 18 -14.66 -5.71 -4.48
CA GLU A 18 -15.75 -6.68 -4.59
C GLU A 18 -15.27 -8.13 -4.40
N ALA A 19 -14.13 -8.49 -5.01
CA ALA A 19 -13.56 -9.82 -4.86
C ALA A 19 -13.15 -10.12 -3.40
N PHE A 20 -12.60 -9.13 -2.68
CA PHE A 20 -12.30 -9.26 -1.25
C PHE A 20 -13.58 -9.34 -0.42
N ALA A 21 -14.62 -8.53 -0.72
CA ALA A 21 -15.90 -8.58 -0.05
C ALA A 21 -16.59 -9.96 -0.22
N ASN A 22 -16.56 -10.51 -1.43
CA ASN A 22 -17.01 -11.87 -1.71
C ASN A 22 -16.19 -12.95 -0.98
N GLY A 23 -14.95 -12.62 -0.61
CA GLY A 23 -14.07 -13.43 0.23
C GLY A 23 -14.32 -13.29 1.74
N ASN A 24 -15.37 -12.58 2.16
CA ASN A 24 -15.74 -12.24 3.54
C ASN A 24 -14.75 -11.28 4.23
N PHE A 25 -14.23 -10.30 3.49
CA PHE A 25 -13.44 -9.20 4.05
C PHE A 25 -14.24 -7.89 3.99
N PHE A 26 -14.20 -7.12 5.06
CA PHE A 26 -14.61 -5.72 5.05
C PHE A 26 -13.46 -4.92 4.42
N PHE A 27 -13.61 -4.51 3.15
CA PHE A 27 -12.54 -3.88 2.39
C PHE A 27 -12.69 -2.36 2.37
N ILE A 28 -11.68 -1.65 2.87
CA ILE A 28 -11.64 -0.19 2.89
C ILE A 28 -10.62 0.31 1.89
N LYS A 29 -11.03 1.19 0.99
CA LYS A 29 -10.16 1.96 0.11
C LYS A 29 -10.44 3.45 0.27
N PHE A 30 -9.40 4.25 0.32
CA PHE A 30 -9.50 5.68 0.56
C PHE A 30 -8.48 6.44 -0.29
N ASN A 31 -8.69 7.74 -0.46
CA ASN A 31 -7.67 8.64 -1.00
C ASN A 31 -6.84 9.20 0.14
N PHE A 32 -5.52 9.22 -0.02
CA PHE A 32 -4.67 10.01 0.85
C PHE A 32 -5.04 11.49 0.71
N SER A 33 -5.03 12.25 1.80
CA SER A 33 -5.54 13.62 1.86
C SER A 33 -4.87 14.56 0.85
N HIS A 34 -3.63 14.29 0.53
CA HIS A 34 -2.82 15.10 -0.40
C HIS A 34 -2.52 14.35 -1.71
N ASN A 35 -3.39 13.44 -2.14
CA ASN A 35 -3.20 12.78 -3.44
C ASN A 35 -3.54 13.67 -4.65
N GLY A 36 -4.15 14.83 -4.42
CA GLY A 36 -4.57 15.78 -5.45
C GLY A 36 -6.01 15.62 -5.92
N GLY A 37 -6.76 14.62 -5.39
CA GLY A 37 -8.20 14.51 -5.57
C GLY A 37 -8.95 15.36 -4.54
N THR A 38 -10.22 15.69 -4.84
CA THR A 38 -11.14 16.34 -3.90
C THR A 38 -12.35 15.44 -3.63
N ALA A 39 -13.19 15.81 -2.66
CA ALA A 39 -14.43 15.08 -2.40
C ALA A 39 -15.38 15.10 -3.61
N ASP A 40 -15.47 16.24 -4.29
CA ASP A 40 -16.33 16.43 -5.47
C ASP A 40 -15.72 15.85 -6.76
N GLN A 41 -14.39 15.81 -6.84
CA GLN A 41 -13.64 15.25 -7.96
C GLN A 41 -12.56 14.29 -7.45
N PRO A 42 -12.94 13.07 -7.04
CA PRO A 42 -12.01 12.09 -6.44
C PRO A 42 -11.13 11.37 -7.48
N ILE A 43 -11.38 11.62 -8.77
CA ILE A 43 -10.64 11.05 -9.89
C ILE A 43 -9.67 12.10 -10.43
N ASP A 44 -8.45 11.68 -10.77
CA ASP A 44 -7.38 12.53 -11.22
C ASP A 44 -6.89 13.52 -10.14
N PHE A 45 -6.43 14.70 -10.55
CA PHE A 45 -5.68 15.59 -9.68
C PHE A 45 -6.15 17.05 -9.87
N PRO A 46 -7.40 17.37 -9.49
CA PRO A 46 -7.92 18.76 -9.58
C PRO A 46 -7.21 19.70 -8.61
N ASP A 47 -6.72 19.19 -7.46
CA ASP A 47 -6.01 19.97 -6.45
C ASP A 47 -4.49 19.70 -6.51
N LEU A 48 -3.82 20.42 -7.40
CA LEU A 48 -2.36 20.34 -7.54
C LEU A 48 -1.62 20.96 -6.36
N GLU A 49 -2.24 21.87 -5.61
CA GLU A 49 -1.65 22.45 -4.41
C GLU A 49 -1.55 21.42 -3.30
N ALA A 50 -2.63 20.68 -3.01
CA ALA A 50 -2.59 19.55 -2.08
C ALA A 50 -1.57 18.49 -2.55
N PHE A 51 -1.57 18.16 -3.84
CA PHE A 51 -0.60 17.19 -4.39
C PHE A 51 0.86 17.62 -4.16
N GLY A 52 1.16 18.91 -4.38
CA GLY A 52 2.51 19.47 -4.16
C GLY A 52 2.94 19.43 -2.70
N ASN A 53 1.98 19.56 -1.80
CA ASN A 53 2.18 19.52 -0.34
C ASN A 53 2.14 18.11 0.26
N ASN A 54 2.02 17.04 -0.55
CA ASN A 54 2.09 15.68 -0.06
C ASN A 54 3.50 15.33 0.45
N ASN A 55 3.59 14.40 1.40
CA ASN A 55 4.83 13.76 1.84
C ASN A 55 4.54 12.41 2.49
N TYR A 56 5.59 11.63 2.83
CA TYR A 56 5.42 10.29 3.38
C TYR A 56 4.83 10.29 4.80
N THR A 57 5.16 11.30 5.61
CA THR A 57 4.62 11.43 6.96
C THR A 57 3.12 11.67 6.93
N LYS A 58 2.62 12.52 6.03
CA LYS A 58 1.18 12.73 5.82
C LYS A 58 0.47 11.45 5.39
N GLU A 59 1.05 10.67 4.48
CA GLU A 59 0.46 9.39 4.07
C GLU A 59 0.38 8.38 5.25
N LEU A 60 1.35 8.39 6.17
CA LEU A 60 1.30 7.60 7.41
C LEU A 60 0.22 8.10 8.38
N ASP A 61 0.08 9.40 8.53
CA ASP A 61 -0.91 10.02 9.41
C ASP A 61 -2.34 9.85 8.87
N ASP A 62 -2.52 9.92 7.56
CA ASP A 62 -3.79 9.61 6.90
C ASP A 62 -4.21 8.16 7.14
N LEU A 63 -3.28 7.21 6.99
CA LEU A 63 -3.56 5.79 7.27
C LEU A 63 -3.91 5.56 8.74
N GLU A 64 -3.24 6.26 9.66
CA GLU A 64 -3.60 6.23 11.08
C GLU A 64 -5.00 6.77 11.33
N SER A 65 -5.35 7.87 10.67
CA SER A 65 -6.69 8.47 10.76
C SER A 65 -7.77 7.51 10.30
N VAL A 66 -7.54 6.75 9.22
CA VAL A 66 -8.47 5.71 8.75
C VAL A 66 -8.59 4.56 9.77
N LEU A 67 -7.46 4.10 10.34
CA LEU A 67 -7.45 3.06 11.38
C LEU A 67 -8.17 3.51 12.66
N ASN A 68 -8.04 4.78 13.04
CA ASN A 68 -8.75 5.36 14.16
C ASN A 68 -10.25 5.49 13.86
N TRP A 69 -10.59 5.99 12.67
CA TRP A 69 -11.98 6.15 12.24
C TRP A 69 -12.76 4.83 12.31
N ILE A 70 -12.22 3.73 11.74
CA ILE A 70 -12.90 2.44 11.77
C ILE A 70 -13.02 1.88 13.20
N SER A 71 -12.06 2.21 14.07
CA SER A 71 -12.05 1.73 15.45
C SER A 71 -13.13 2.39 16.33
N ILE A 72 -13.49 3.64 16.05
CA ILE A 72 -14.48 4.40 16.82
C ILE A 72 -15.88 4.42 16.18
N ASN A 73 -15.98 4.15 14.87
CA ASN A 73 -17.24 4.23 14.14
C ASN A 73 -18.16 3.06 14.53
N SER A 74 -19.30 3.39 15.16
CA SER A 74 -20.26 2.40 15.66
C SER A 74 -21.08 1.72 14.56
N GLU A 75 -21.19 2.33 13.39
CA GLU A 75 -21.98 1.84 12.26
C GLU A 75 -21.49 0.46 11.79
N PHE A 76 -20.19 0.26 11.75
CA PHE A 76 -19.56 -0.97 11.23
C PHE A 76 -19.16 -2.00 12.30
N LYS A 77 -19.43 -1.74 13.60
CA LYS A 77 -18.96 -2.61 14.70
C LYS A 77 -19.38 -4.08 14.58
N LYS A 78 -20.52 -4.36 13.95
CA LYS A 78 -21.02 -5.73 13.78
C LYS A 78 -20.41 -6.44 12.58
N GLU A 79 -19.81 -5.70 11.66
CA GLU A 79 -19.32 -6.18 10.37
C GLU A 79 -17.81 -6.28 10.32
N VAL A 80 -17.10 -5.58 11.24
CA VAL A 80 -15.66 -5.46 11.26
C VAL A 80 -15.06 -6.19 12.45
N ASN A 81 -14.06 -7.04 12.19
CA ASN A 81 -13.23 -7.59 13.24
C ASN A 81 -12.00 -6.72 13.47
N LEU A 82 -12.09 -5.82 14.44
CA LEU A 82 -10.99 -4.89 14.80
C LEU A 82 -9.74 -5.60 15.35
N ASN A 83 -9.85 -6.87 15.76
CA ASN A 83 -8.71 -7.66 16.21
C ASN A 83 -7.94 -8.31 15.05
N ASP A 84 -8.41 -8.15 13.81
CA ASP A 84 -7.82 -8.79 12.62
C ASP A 84 -7.74 -7.82 11.43
N ILE A 85 -7.04 -6.70 11.63
CA ILE A 85 -6.82 -5.68 10.61
C ILE A 85 -5.61 -6.05 9.77
N SER A 86 -5.76 -6.00 8.45
CA SER A 86 -4.68 -6.22 7.49
C SER A 86 -4.50 -5.00 6.60
N LEU A 87 -3.27 -4.71 6.21
CA LEU A 87 -2.95 -3.64 5.27
C LEU A 87 -2.54 -4.21 3.92
N LEU A 88 -3.01 -3.57 2.85
CA LEU A 88 -2.60 -3.83 1.49
C LEU A 88 -2.14 -2.51 0.86
N GLY A 89 -0.89 -2.47 0.38
CA GLY A 89 -0.31 -1.29 -0.23
C GLY A 89 0.29 -1.55 -1.61
N HIS A 90 -0.06 -0.72 -2.58
CA HIS A 90 0.49 -0.78 -3.93
C HIS A 90 1.59 0.27 -4.14
N SER A 91 2.69 -0.12 -4.76
CA SER A 91 3.77 0.79 -5.16
C SER A 91 4.35 1.57 -3.97
N ARG A 92 4.31 2.92 -3.96
CA ARG A 92 4.71 3.76 -2.82
C ARG A 92 4.04 3.33 -1.52
N ALA A 93 2.74 3.05 -1.57
CA ALA A 93 2.01 2.61 -0.39
C ALA A 93 2.45 1.23 0.12
N GLY A 94 3.17 0.43 -0.64
CA GLY A 94 3.85 -0.77 -0.15
C GLY A 94 4.82 -0.44 0.99
N GLY A 95 5.62 0.63 0.84
CA GLY A 95 6.47 1.14 1.92
C GLY A 95 5.67 1.72 3.09
N ILE A 96 4.62 2.50 2.81
CA ILE A 96 3.76 3.11 3.85
C ILE A 96 3.12 2.04 4.74
N VAL A 97 2.55 0.97 4.17
CA VAL A 97 1.92 -0.09 4.96
C VAL A 97 2.91 -0.90 5.79
N LEU A 98 4.16 -1.08 5.33
CA LEU A 98 5.22 -1.71 6.12
C LEU A 98 5.63 -0.86 7.32
N LEU A 99 5.81 0.44 7.11
CA LEU A 99 6.10 1.39 8.19
C LEU A 99 4.97 1.41 9.23
N LYS A 100 3.71 1.56 8.77
CA LYS A 100 2.56 1.57 9.66
C LYS A 100 2.39 0.25 10.42
N ALA A 101 2.62 -0.88 9.80
CA ALA A 101 2.54 -2.18 10.45
C ALA A 101 3.62 -2.40 11.52
N ASN A 102 4.78 -1.74 11.38
CA ASN A 102 5.81 -1.74 12.42
C ASN A 102 5.46 -0.80 13.59
N GLU A 103 4.71 0.27 13.34
CA GLU A 103 4.30 1.26 14.36
C GLU A 103 3.01 0.84 15.11
N ASP A 104 2.05 0.21 14.42
CA ASP A 104 0.69 -0.01 14.92
C ASP A 104 0.39 -1.50 15.16
N LYS A 105 0.26 -1.87 16.42
CA LYS A 105 -0.01 -3.26 16.85
C LYS A 105 -1.41 -3.78 16.49
N ARG A 106 -2.32 -2.92 16.06
CA ARG A 106 -3.64 -3.34 15.54
C ARG A 106 -3.49 -4.13 14.25
N ILE A 107 -2.40 -3.90 13.50
CA ILE A 107 -2.15 -4.57 12.22
C ILE A 107 -1.69 -6.01 12.48
N LYS A 108 -2.33 -6.95 11.80
CA LYS A 108 -2.06 -8.39 11.96
C LYS A 108 -1.42 -9.03 10.74
N ARG A 109 -1.53 -8.40 9.56
CA ARG A 109 -0.94 -8.88 8.30
C ARG A 109 -0.67 -7.73 7.36
N VAL A 110 0.29 -7.90 6.49
CA VAL A 110 0.63 -6.93 5.44
C VAL A 110 0.74 -7.63 4.08
N ILE A 111 0.20 -6.98 3.05
CA ILE A 111 0.43 -7.34 1.64
C ILE A 111 1.05 -6.14 0.92
N THR A 112 2.18 -6.36 0.27
CA THR A 112 2.79 -5.36 -0.62
C THR A 112 2.65 -5.81 -2.07
N LEU A 113 2.04 -4.96 -2.90
CA LEU A 113 1.86 -5.16 -4.33
C LEU A 113 2.79 -4.22 -5.09
N ALA A 114 3.77 -4.76 -5.82
CA ALA A 114 4.76 -3.97 -6.52
C ALA A 114 5.37 -2.86 -5.62
N GLY A 115 5.61 -3.21 -4.34
CA GLY A 115 5.94 -2.27 -3.28
C GLY A 115 7.38 -1.77 -3.36
N VAL A 116 7.57 -0.48 -3.03
CA VAL A 116 8.91 0.12 -2.89
C VAL A 116 9.58 -0.33 -1.61
N CYS A 117 10.89 -0.53 -1.65
CA CYS A 117 11.69 -0.91 -0.47
C CYS A 117 12.52 0.25 0.11
N ASP A 118 12.59 1.37 -0.60
CA ASP A 118 13.44 2.50 -0.20
C ASP A 118 12.88 3.84 -0.72
N PHE A 119 12.57 4.74 0.21
CA PHE A 119 12.12 6.09 -0.13
C PHE A 119 13.27 7.03 -0.48
N SER A 120 14.49 6.79 -0.01
CA SER A 120 15.65 7.65 -0.25
C SER A 120 15.97 7.76 -1.74
N LYS A 121 15.94 6.65 -2.45
CA LYS A 121 16.16 6.60 -3.90
C LYS A 121 15.10 7.35 -4.69
N ARG A 122 13.89 7.43 -4.17
CA ARG A 122 12.75 8.11 -4.78
C ARG A 122 12.79 9.62 -4.57
N SER A 123 13.29 10.07 -3.44
CA SER A 123 13.48 11.51 -3.14
C SER A 123 14.62 12.12 -3.95
N SER A 124 15.72 11.38 -4.14
CA SER A 124 16.93 11.85 -4.85
C SER A 124 16.83 11.77 -6.37
N THR A 125 16.07 10.80 -6.92
CA THR A 125 15.94 10.61 -8.37
C THR A 125 15.05 11.64 -9.05
N ILE A 126 14.43 12.53 -8.29
CA ILE A 126 13.61 13.57 -8.87
C ILE A 126 14.46 14.76 -9.38
N GLY A 127 15.57 14.55 -10.11
CA GLY A 127 16.39 15.56 -10.78
C GLY A 127 17.36 16.33 -9.87
N ASP A 128 17.74 17.53 -10.26
CA ASP A 128 18.70 18.36 -9.54
C ASP A 128 18.14 18.87 -8.21
N LEU A 129 18.64 18.31 -7.10
CA LEU A 129 18.23 18.69 -5.75
C LEU A 129 18.58 20.16 -5.43
N GLN A 130 19.71 20.68 -5.95
CA GLN A 130 20.08 22.07 -5.70
C GLN A 130 19.13 23.04 -6.42
N ALA A 131 18.71 22.72 -7.63
CA ALA A 131 17.68 23.48 -8.32
C ALA A 131 16.34 23.39 -7.58
N TRP A 132 15.96 22.23 -7.06
CA TRP A 132 14.75 22.06 -6.28
C TRP A 132 14.76 22.90 -4.99
N LYS A 133 15.88 22.90 -4.26
CA LYS A 133 16.06 23.75 -3.08
C LYS A 133 15.99 25.25 -3.40
N ARG A 134 16.61 25.70 -4.49
CA ARG A 134 16.56 27.12 -4.89
C ARG A 134 15.16 27.57 -5.31
N ASN A 135 14.43 26.72 -6.04
CA ASN A 135 13.15 27.08 -6.63
C ASN A 135 11.95 26.78 -5.70
N GLY A 136 12.16 26.01 -4.61
CA GLY A 136 11.11 25.57 -3.69
C GLY A 136 10.16 24.52 -4.28
N VAL A 137 10.12 24.37 -5.59
CA VAL A 137 9.21 23.48 -6.30
C VAL A 137 9.88 22.84 -7.52
N LYS A 138 9.40 21.68 -7.86
CA LYS A 138 9.79 20.91 -9.01
C LYS A 138 8.56 20.22 -9.60
N TYR A 139 8.59 19.98 -10.90
CA TYR A 139 7.45 19.44 -11.64
C TYR A 139 7.80 18.11 -12.30
N VAL A 140 6.87 17.16 -12.23
CA VAL A 140 6.90 15.91 -12.97
C VAL A 140 5.66 15.81 -13.84
N VAL A 141 5.82 15.53 -15.13
CA VAL A 141 4.67 15.36 -16.03
C VAL A 141 3.96 14.03 -15.73
N ASN A 142 2.67 14.07 -15.53
CA ASN A 142 1.84 12.88 -15.45
C ASN A 142 1.70 12.25 -16.84
N GLY A 143 2.13 11.01 -17.01
CA GLY A 143 2.10 10.33 -18.33
C GLY A 143 0.69 10.19 -18.92
N ARG A 144 -0.34 10.07 -18.07
CA ARG A 144 -1.74 9.91 -18.49
C ARG A 144 -2.46 11.26 -18.68
N THR A 145 -2.50 12.09 -17.65
CA THR A 145 -3.28 13.36 -17.68
C THR A 145 -2.53 14.51 -18.32
N LYS A 146 -1.20 14.36 -18.56
CA LYS A 146 -0.29 15.42 -19.06
C LYS A 146 -0.15 16.62 -18.15
N GLN A 147 -0.72 16.59 -16.95
CA GLN A 147 -0.55 17.64 -15.95
C GLN A 147 0.90 17.74 -15.48
N LYS A 148 1.36 18.95 -15.22
CA LYS A 148 2.63 19.23 -14.54
C LYS A 148 2.39 19.12 -13.03
N MET A 149 2.73 17.97 -12.46
CA MET A 149 2.53 17.66 -11.05
C MET A 149 3.61 18.32 -10.20
N PRO A 150 3.27 19.25 -9.31
CA PRO A 150 4.26 19.91 -8.45
C PRO A 150 4.74 18.99 -7.35
N HIS A 151 5.98 19.22 -6.91
CA HIS A 151 6.55 18.64 -5.69
C HIS A 151 7.27 19.77 -4.97
N TYR A 152 6.69 20.26 -3.88
CA TYR A 152 7.34 21.28 -3.07
C TYR A 152 8.51 20.70 -2.29
N ILE A 153 9.49 21.53 -1.99
CA ILE A 153 10.75 21.09 -1.34
C ILE A 153 10.51 20.42 0.03
N GLN A 154 9.39 20.74 0.70
CA GLN A 154 8.99 20.15 1.96
C GLN A 154 8.88 18.61 1.88
N PHE A 155 8.62 18.04 0.70
CA PHE A 155 8.62 16.59 0.50
C PHE A 155 10.00 15.97 0.79
N TYR A 156 11.07 16.64 0.37
CA TYR A 156 12.44 16.22 0.64
C TYR A 156 12.83 16.52 2.09
N GLU A 157 12.47 17.69 2.59
CA GLU A 157 12.78 18.13 3.95
C GLU A 157 12.12 17.22 4.99
N ASP A 158 10.83 16.89 4.80
CA ASP A 158 10.11 15.91 5.64
C ASP A 158 10.82 14.55 5.64
N PHE A 159 11.21 14.05 4.45
CA PHE A 159 11.93 12.78 4.37
C PHE A 159 13.26 12.82 5.15
N ILE A 160 14.06 13.87 4.98
CA ILE A 160 15.36 14.02 5.68
C ILE A 160 15.16 14.13 7.18
N GLN A 161 14.16 14.88 7.63
CA GLN A 161 13.86 15.05 9.05
C GLN A 161 13.36 13.74 9.71
N ASN A 162 12.66 12.90 8.95
CA ASN A 162 12.00 11.70 9.45
C ASN A 162 12.66 10.39 8.95
N GLN A 163 13.93 10.40 8.53
CA GLN A 163 14.61 9.24 7.92
C GLN A 163 14.54 7.96 8.76
N GLU A 164 14.63 8.09 10.09
CA GLU A 164 14.57 6.94 11.00
C GLU A 164 13.17 6.30 11.01
N ARG A 165 12.11 7.12 11.07
CA ARG A 165 10.72 6.66 11.00
C ARG A 165 10.39 6.09 9.63
N LEU A 166 10.93 6.69 8.57
CA LEU A 166 10.65 6.35 7.17
C LEU A 166 11.57 5.24 6.60
N ASN A 167 12.29 4.52 7.47
CA ASN A 167 13.21 3.46 7.09
C ASN A 167 12.46 2.13 6.87
N ILE A 168 12.13 1.86 5.61
CA ILE A 168 11.38 0.65 5.20
C ILE A 168 12.18 -0.62 5.50
N GLN A 169 13.51 -0.61 5.32
CA GLN A 169 14.36 -1.75 5.64
C GLN A 169 14.22 -2.13 7.11
N LYS A 170 14.46 -1.19 8.00
CA LYS A 170 14.35 -1.40 9.46
C LYS A 170 12.95 -1.88 9.87
N ALA A 171 11.90 -1.28 9.29
CA ALA A 171 10.53 -1.72 9.53
C ALA A 171 10.28 -3.16 9.07
N THR A 172 10.82 -3.55 7.91
CA THR A 172 10.68 -4.89 7.34
C THR A 172 11.45 -5.93 8.15
N GLU A 173 12.67 -5.61 8.61
CA GLU A 173 13.49 -6.48 9.48
C GLU A 173 12.84 -6.73 10.84
N ASN A 174 12.15 -5.72 11.38
CA ASN A 174 11.47 -5.79 12.67
C ASN A 174 10.06 -6.39 12.61
N LEU A 175 9.53 -6.64 11.41
CA LEU A 175 8.14 -7.05 11.22
C LEU A 175 7.90 -8.47 11.77
N GLN A 176 7.06 -8.58 12.81
CA GLN A 176 6.73 -9.85 13.48
C GLN A 176 5.42 -10.49 12.98
N ILE A 177 4.71 -9.81 12.08
CA ILE A 177 3.44 -10.28 11.52
C ILE A 177 3.65 -10.87 10.12
N PRO A 178 2.74 -11.74 9.64
CA PRO A 178 2.82 -12.30 8.30
C PRO A 178 2.85 -11.22 7.21
N HIS A 179 3.77 -11.34 6.28
CA HIS A 179 3.95 -10.46 5.14
C HIS A 179 3.90 -11.25 3.83
N LEU A 180 3.04 -10.83 2.91
CA LEU A 180 2.99 -11.34 1.53
C LEU A 180 3.51 -10.26 0.58
N ILE A 181 4.55 -10.60 -0.17
CA ILE A 181 5.16 -9.76 -1.20
C ILE A 181 4.70 -10.29 -2.56
N ILE A 182 3.99 -9.46 -3.33
CA ILE A 182 3.58 -9.80 -4.71
C ILE A 182 4.21 -8.79 -5.67
N HIS A 183 4.85 -9.28 -6.74
CA HIS A 183 5.52 -8.42 -7.71
C HIS A 183 5.37 -8.97 -9.13
N GLY A 184 5.26 -8.08 -10.12
CA GLY A 184 5.24 -8.46 -11.53
C GLY A 184 6.66 -8.54 -12.11
N ASP A 185 6.98 -9.59 -12.90
CA ASP A 185 8.31 -9.76 -13.48
C ASP A 185 8.60 -8.80 -14.65
N LYS A 186 7.60 -8.05 -15.12
CA LYS A 186 7.72 -7.01 -16.15
C LYS A 186 7.54 -5.60 -15.60
N ASP A 187 7.63 -5.44 -14.27
CA ASP A 187 7.57 -4.13 -13.64
C ASP A 187 8.83 -3.32 -13.95
N THR A 188 8.65 -2.19 -14.66
CA THR A 188 9.71 -1.22 -14.98
C THR A 188 9.68 0.04 -14.11
N SER A 189 8.68 0.17 -13.24
CA SER A 189 8.52 1.33 -12.35
C SER A 189 9.12 1.09 -10.96
N VAL A 190 8.85 -0.09 -10.41
CA VAL A 190 9.48 -0.63 -9.20
C VAL A 190 10.13 -1.95 -9.61
N LEU A 191 11.45 -1.97 -9.65
CA LEU A 191 12.18 -3.11 -10.18
C LEU A 191 12.10 -4.32 -9.23
N MET A 192 12.24 -5.52 -9.79
CA MET A 192 12.20 -6.80 -9.06
C MET A 192 13.13 -6.84 -7.83
N ASN A 193 14.30 -6.21 -7.93
CA ASN A 193 15.26 -6.17 -6.83
C ASN A 193 14.71 -5.49 -5.57
N GLU A 194 13.70 -4.63 -5.68
CA GLU A 194 13.05 -4.04 -4.50
C GLU A 194 12.24 -5.09 -3.73
N ALA A 195 11.49 -5.93 -4.43
CA ALA A 195 10.79 -7.05 -3.81
C ALA A 195 11.76 -8.13 -3.26
N GLU A 196 12.85 -8.39 -3.96
CA GLU A 196 13.93 -9.27 -3.49
C GLU A 196 14.57 -8.75 -2.19
N ASN A 197 14.81 -7.44 -2.09
CA ASN A 197 15.29 -6.81 -0.86
C ASN A 197 14.31 -6.98 0.29
N LEU A 198 13.01 -6.72 0.08
CA LEU A 198 11.98 -6.96 1.10
C LEU A 198 11.98 -8.41 1.58
N LYS A 199 12.09 -9.37 0.64
CA LYS A 199 12.20 -10.80 0.96
C LYS A 199 13.47 -11.14 1.72
N LYS A 200 14.60 -10.55 1.37
CA LYS A 200 15.89 -10.72 2.05
C LYS A 200 15.85 -10.22 3.49
N TRP A 201 15.23 -9.07 3.73
CA TRP A 201 15.13 -8.45 5.06
C TRP A 201 14.12 -9.16 5.97
N ASN A 202 13.06 -9.76 5.40
CA ASN A 202 12.12 -10.60 6.13
C ASN A 202 12.00 -11.96 5.45
N GLN A 203 12.86 -12.89 5.85
CA GLN A 203 12.90 -14.25 5.29
C GLN A 203 11.62 -15.07 5.56
N ASN A 204 10.83 -14.69 6.58
CA ASN A 204 9.55 -15.32 6.89
C ASN A 204 8.40 -14.84 5.98
N SER A 205 8.61 -13.80 5.18
CA SER A 205 7.59 -13.34 4.23
C SER A 205 7.30 -14.39 3.16
N VAL A 206 6.07 -14.42 2.68
CA VAL A 206 5.70 -15.17 1.47
C VAL A 206 6.02 -14.31 0.26
N TYR A 207 6.70 -14.86 -0.73
CA TYR A 207 7.10 -14.15 -1.95
C TYR A 207 6.44 -14.77 -3.17
N LYS A 208 5.71 -13.98 -3.94
CA LYS A 208 4.99 -14.41 -5.13
C LYS A 208 5.32 -13.49 -6.31
N ILE A 209 5.82 -14.07 -7.40
CA ILE A 209 6.02 -13.39 -8.67
C ILE A 209 4.84 -13.69 -9.58
N ILE A 210 4.26 -12.64 -10.18
CA ILE A 210 3.22 -12.75 -11.20
C ILE A 210 3.89 -12.62 -12.59
N LYS A 211 3.90 -13.71 -13.34
CA LYS A 211 4.54 -13.74 -14.64
C LYS A 211 3.81 -12.89 -15.68
N GLY A 212 4.57 -12.10 -16.44
CA GLY A 212 4.05 -11.23 -17.49
C GLY A 212 3.39 -9.95 -16.94
N ALA A 213 3.33 -9.76 -15.62
CA ALA A 213 2.69 -8.60 -15.02
C ALA A 213 3.62 -7.38 -15.00
N ASN A 214 3.09 -6.23 -15.40
CA ASN A 214 3.71 -4.93 -15.23
C ASN A 214 3.42 -4.35 -13.83
N HIS A 215 3.82 -3.09 -13.59
CA HIS A 215 3.65 -2.38 -12.31
C HIS A 215 2.22 -2.36 -11.76
N VAL A 216 1.22 -2.37 -12.61
CA VAL A 216 -0.20 -2.31 -12.26
C VAL A 216 -0.93 -3.63 -12.57
N PHE A 217 -0.17 -4.73 -12.70
CA PHE A 217 -0.71 -6.06 -12.99
C PHE A 217 -1.61 -6.08 -14.23
N ASN A 218 -1.16 -5.41 -15.29
CA ASN A 218 -1.81 -5.31 -16.60
C ASN A 218 -3.23 -4.68 -16.58
N VAL A 219 -3.51 -3.88 -15.53
CA VAL A 219 -4.69 -3.02 -15.47
C VAL A 219 -4.33 -1.63 -16.02
N ALA A 220 -5.30 -0.95 -16.62
CA ALA A 220 -5.18 0.45 -17.07
C ALA A 220 -6.23 1.33 -16.37
N HIS A 221 -6.11 2.64 -16.50
CA HIS A 221 -7.17 3.55 -16.10
C HIS A 221 -7.55 4.46 -17.30
N PRO A 222 -8.85 4.57 -17.64
CA PRO A 222 -9.98 3.85 -17.03
C PRO A 222 -9.96 2.34 -17.34
N TRP A 223 -10.63 1.54 -16.50
CA TRP A 223 -10.84 0.11 -16.69
C TRP A 223 -12.32 -0.16 -16.97
N ASN A 224 -12.65 -0.45 -18.23
CA ASN A 224 -14.02 -0.60 -18.70
C ASN A 224 -14.46 -2.07 -18.86
N LYS A 225 -13.73 -2.99 -18.22
CA LYS A 225 -14.08 -4.43 -18.23
C LYS A 225 -14.78 -4.80 -16.94
N GLU A 226 -15.69 -5.77 -17.02
CA GLU A 226 -16.41 -6.33 -15.87
C GLU A 226 -15.58 -7.34 -15.07
N THR A 227 -14.42 -7.75 -15.60
CA THR A 227 -13.52 -8.72 -14.96
C THR A 227 -12.13 -8.14 -14.78
N LEU A 228 -11.39 -8.65 -13.81
CA LEU A 228 -9.98 -8.33 -13.62
C LEU A 228 -9.12 -8.77 -14.81
N SER A 229 -7.93 -8.19 -14.95
CA SER A 229 -6.89 -8.80 -15.78
C SER A 229 -6.51 -10.16 -15.18
N LYS A 230 -5.99 -11.07 -16.01
CA LYS A 230 -5.51 -12.37 -15.52
C LYS A 230 -4.49 -12.22 -14.37
N GLU A 231 -3.60 -11.27 -14.51
CA GLU A 231 -2.53 -11.00 -13.54
C GLU A 231 -3.08 -10.39 -12.23
N MET A 232 -4.05 -9.48 -12.30
CA MET A 232 -4.69 -8.91 -11.11
C MET A 232 -5.60 -9.96 -10.43
N ASP A 233 -6.26 -10.84 -11.18
CA ASP A 233 -7.01 -11.97 -10.62
C ASP A 233 -6.09 -12.93 -9.85
N GLU A 234 -4.89 -13.22 -10.38
CA GLU A 234 -3.87 -14.00 -9.68
C GLU A 234 -3.38 -13.30 -8.39
N VAL A 235 -3.24 -11.96 -8.40
CA VAL A 235 -2.94 -11.16 -7.20
C VAL A 235 -4.01 -11.34 -6.13
N VAL A 236 -5.28 -11.18 -6.51
CA VAL A 236 -6.43 -11.30 -5.59
C VAL A 236 -6.54 -12.70 -5.02
N SER A 237 -6.51 -13.73 -5.88
CA SER A 237 -6.62 -15.14 -5.45
C SER A 237 -5.48 -15.55 -4.53
N THR A 238 -4.24 -15.08 -4.82
CA THR A 238 -3.06 -15.30 -3.95
C THR A 238 -3.26 -14.63 -2.60
N SER A 239 -3.74 -13.39 -2.57
CA SER A 239 -3.99 -12.62 -1.35
C SER A 239 -5.06 -13.27 -0.47
N LEU A 240 -6.19 -13.66 -1.05
CA LEU A 240 -7.26 -14.38 -0.34
C LEU A 240 -6.78 -15.74 0.21
N SER A 241 -5.97 -16.47 -0.55
CA SER A 241 -5.39 -17.74 -0.12
C SER A 241 -4.42 -17.55 1.05
N PHE A 242 -3.62 -16.49 1.04
CA PHE A 242 -2.72 -16.13 2.14
C PHE A 242 -3.49 -15.89 3.44
N PHE A 243 -4.57 -15.15 3.40
CA PHE A 243 -5.42 -14.90 4.58
C PHE A 243 -6.08 -16.19 5.11
N LYS A 244 -6.65 -17.02 4.23
CA LYS A 244 -7.34 -18.28 4.63
C LYS A 244 -6.39 -19.27 5.31
N ARG A 245 -5.16 -19.42 4.85
CA ARG A 245 -4.16 -20.30 5.47
C ARG A 245 -3.84 -19.90 6.91
N LEU A 246 -3.72 -18.60 7.17
CA LEU A 246 -3.40 -18.08 8.49
C LEU A 246 -4.57 -18.23 9.46
N ILE A 247 -5.80 -18.04 9.02
CA ILE A 247 -7.02 -18.28 9.82
C ILE A 247 -7.11 -19.76 10.21
N SER A 248 -6.91 -20.68 9.27
CA SER A 248 -6.96 -22.13 9.53
C SER A 248 -5.85 -22.61 10.49
N SER A 249 -4.66 -22.02 10.43
CA SER A 249 -3.56 -22.34 11.35
C SER A 249 -3.84 -21.84 12.78
N PHE A 250 -4.52 -20.71 12.91
CA PHE A 250 -4.93 -20.16 14.21
C PHE A 250 -6.02 -21.00 14.86
N ILE A 251 -7.03 -21.44 14.09
CA ILE A 251 -8.10 -22.32 14.58
C ILE A 251 -7.53 -23.68 15.02
N LYS A 252 -6.58 -24.26 14.28
CA LYS A 252 -5.92 -25.53 14.67
C LYS A 252 -5.13 -25.39 15.96
N LYS A 253 -4.39 -24.30 16.16
CA LYS A 253 -3.65 -24.05 17.41
C LYS A 253 -4.61 -23.94 18.61
N ASN A 254 -5.69 -23.21 18.49
CA ASN A 254 -6.67 -23.05 19.57
C ASN A 254 -7.42 -24.36 19.91
N LYS A 255 -7.71 -25.21 18.91
CA LYS A 255 -8.30 -26.54 19.15
C LYS A 255 -7.36 -27.52 19.86
N ILE A 256 -6.05 -27.36 19.73
CA ILE A 256 -5.07 -28.19 20.46
C ILE A 256 -5.01 -27.82 21.93
N TRP A 257 -5.22 -26.57 22.31
CA TRP A 257 -5.29 -26.14 23.72
C TRP A 257 -6.55 -26.62 24.43
N ASP A 258 -7.71 -26.68 23.76
CA ASP A 258 -8.95 -27.24 24.34
C ASP A 258 -8.89 -28.77 24.65
N CYS A 259 -7.91 -29.46 24.09
CA CYS A 259 -7.68 -30.89 24.38
C CYS A 259 -6.72 -31.17 25.55
N VAL A 260 -5.98 -30.17 26.02
CA VAL A 260 -4.97 -30.33 27.10
C VAL A 260 -5.56 -30.03 28.49
N ASP A 261 -6.65 -29.23 28.55
CA ASP A 261 -7.31 -28.87 29.82
C ASP A 261 -8.44 -29.84 30.26
N ARG A 262 -8.46 -31.07 29.71
CA ARG A 262 -9.46 -32.11 30.09
C ARG A 262 -8.85 -33.44 30.59
N ASN A 263 -7.74 -33.33 31.30
CA ASN A 263 -7.24 -34.47 32.09
C ASN A 263 -6.90 -34.06 33.52
#